data_01fbf26b07af8b85417aadbdc01509d0
#
_entry.id   01fbf26b07af8b85417aadbdc01509d0
#
_cell.length_a   1.000
_cell.length_b   1.000
_cell.length_c   1.000
_cell.angle_alpha   90.00
_cell.angle_beta   90.00
_cell.angle_gamma   90.00
#
_symmetry.space_group_name_H-M   'P 1'
#
loop_
_entity.id
_entity.type
_entity.pdbx_description
1 polymer ?
#
loop_
_entity_poly.entity_id
_entity_poly.type
_entity_poly.pdbx_seq_one_letter_code
_entity_poly.pdbx_strand_id
1 'polypeptide(L)'
;MLRYVYGHDLARFPRLADTMFRDRAEQFHARLGWDVTVDARGHERDAYDGLDPLYVIWEAPDGSHGGSMRFLPTTGRTMVNDHFAHLTGGVRIESPLIWECTRFCVSPRAEGRAAHKAAAALVLGAGEVMARAGLAHFVGVFDSRMERVYR
;
A
#
# COMPACT_ATOMS: atom_id res chain seq x y z
N MET A 1 2.46 -6.53 14.69
CA MET A 1 1.27 -5.76 15.15
C MET A 1 0.77 -4.90 13.99
N LEU A 2 -0.57 -4.73 13.79
CA LEU A 2 -1.10 -3.78 12.81
C LEU A 2 -1.00 -2.35 13.34
N ARG A 3 -0.59 -1.44 12.46
CA ARG A 3 -0.62 0.01 12.67
C ARG A 3 -1.37 0.70 11.54
N TYR A 4 -2.08 1.76 11.89
CA TYR A 4 -2.79 2.65 10.97
C TYR A 4 -2.16 4.04 11.14
N VAL A 5 -1.40 4.47 10.14
CA VAL A 5 -0.55 5.67 10.25
C VAL A 5 -0.76 6.55 9.04
N TYR A 6 -1.18 7.79 9.24
CA TYR A 6 -1.21 8.78 8.17
C TYR A 6 0.21 9.22 7.79
N GLY A 7 0.37 9.69 6.56
CA GLY A 7 1.67 10.10 6.01
C GLY A 7 2.41 11.10 6.90
N HIS A 8 1.69 12.10 7.45
CA HIS A 8 2.27 13.11 8.33
C HIS A 8 2.77 12.55 9.68
N ASP A 9 2.23 11.42 10.13
CA ASP A 9 2.64 10.76 11.38
C ASP A 9 3.77 9.74 11.20
N LEU A 10 4.17 9.41 9.96
CA LEU A 10 5.24 8.42 9.71
C LEU A 10 6.57 8.78 10.38
N ALA A 11 6.86 10.07 10.55
CA ALA A 11 8.06 10.55 11.22
C ALA A 11 8.17 10.07 12.69
N ARG A 12 7.05 9.69 13.32
CA ARG A 12 7.00 9.13 14.68
C ARG A 12 7.49 7.67 14.73
N PHE A 13 7.62 7.03 13.58
CA PHE A 13 8.02 5.63 13.43
C PHE A 13 9.18 5.50 12.43
N PRO A 14 10.37 6.09 12.71
CA PRO A 14 11.43 6.25 11.71
C PRO A 14 11.97 4.93 11.18
N ARG A 15 12.15 3.91 12.04
CA ARG A 15 12.60 2.57 11.62
C ARG A 15 11.57 1.88 10.74
N LEU A 16 10.31 1.97 11.12
CA LEU A 16 9.20 1.35 10.36
C LEU A 16 9.07 2.00 8.99
N ALA A 17 9.12 3.33 8.91
CA ALA A 17 9.06 4.07 7.66
C ALA A 17 10.26 3.77 6.74
N ASP A 18 11.49 3.81 7.28
CA ASP A 18 12.71 3.49 6.52
C ASP A 18 12.64 2.08 5.91
N THR A 19 12.31 1.08 6.73
CA THR A 19 12.24 -0.31 6.26
C THR A 19 11.07 -0.55 5.31
N MET A 20 9.93 0.13 5.48
CA MET A 20 8.80 0.06 4.55
C MET A 20 9.19 0.55 3.14
N PHE A 21 9.80 1.73 3.03
CA PHE A 21 10.17 2.28 1.73
C PHE A 21 11.30 1.50 1.05
N ARG A 22 12.23 0.91 1.82
CA ARG A 22 13.27 -0.01 1.28
C ARG A 22 12.67 -1.31 0.77
N ASP A 23 11.76 -1.92 1.52
CA ASP A 23 11.08 -3.15 1.12
C ASP A 23 10.23 -2.93 -0.14
N ARG A 24 9.60 -1.75 -0.29
CA ARG A 24 8.90 -1.36 -1.50
C ARG A 24 9.86 -1.28 -2.71
N ALA A 25 11.05 -0.67 -2.53
CA ALA A 25 12.06 -0.61 -3.58
C ALA A 25 12.53 -2.01 -4.00
N GLU A 26 12.82 -2.87 -3.04
CA GLU A 26 13.21 -4.25 -3.31
C GLU A 26 12.10 -5.03 -4.02
N GLN A 27 10.86 -4.91 -3.55
CA GLN A 27 9.72 -5.63 -4.13
C GLN A 27 9.35 -5.10 -5.51
N PHE A 28 9.16 -3.79 -5.68
CA PHE A 28 8.59 -3.25 -6.91
C PHE A 28 9.66 -3.00 -7.98
N HIS A 29 10.83 -2.45 -7.61
CA HIS A 29 11.90 -2.18 -8.56
C HIS A 29 12.75 -3.43 -8.82
N ALA A 30 13.39 -3.98 -7.78
CA ALA A 30 14.37 -5.04 -7.97
C ALA A 30 13.72 -6.38 -8.38
N ARG A 31 12.62 -6.78 -7.70
CA ARG A 31 12.01 -8.10 -7.93
C ARG A 31 10.99 -8.10 -9.06
N LEU A 32 10.10 -7.10 -9.12
CA LEU A 32 9.03 -7.06 -10.13
C LEU A 32 9.42 -6.29 -11.40
N GLY A 33 10.52 -5.52 -11.36
CA GLY A 33 11.01 -4.75 -12.51
C GLY A 33 10.08 -3.61 -12.91
N TRP A 34 9.29 -3.07 -11.97
CA TRP A 34 8.43 -1.94 -12.25
C TRP A 34 9.25 -0.65 -12.41
N ASP A 35 8.79 0.21 -13.31
CA ASP A 35 9.34 1.55 -13.50
C ASP A 35 8.86 2.47 -12.37
N VAL A 36 9.56 2.41 -11.23
CA VAL A 36 9.29 3.20 -10.03
C VAL A 36 10.53 3.99 -9.63
N THR A 37 10.33 5.13 -8.98
CA THR A 37 11.42 5.98 -8.51
C THR A 37 11.99 5.47 -7.19
N VAL A 38 13.30 5.25 -7.16
CA VAL A 38 14.06 4.91 -5.94
C VAL A 38 15.07 6.02 -5.67
N ASP A 39 15.03 6.59 -4.47
CA ASP A 39 15.92 7.67 -4.07
C ASP A 39 17.33 7.18 -3.65
N ALA A 40 18.25 8.13 -3.35
CA ALA A 40 19.61 7.81 -2.92
C ALA A 40 19.70 7.05 -1.59
N ARG A 41 18.62 7.00 -0.80
CA ARG A 41 18.51 6.20 0.44
C ARG A 41 18.03 4.78 0.16
N GLY A 42 17.68 4.47 -1.09
CA GLY A 42 17.07 3.20 -1.48
C GLY A 42 15.58 3.12 -1.15
N HIS A 43 14.88 4.26 -1.03
CA HIS A 43 13.45 4.32 -0.77
C HIS A 43 12.66 4.42 -2.08
N GLU A 44 11.69 3.54 -2.29
CA GLU A 44 10.66 3.73 -3.32
C GLU A 44 9.58 4.64 -2.77
N ARG A 45 9.42 5.79 -3.43
CA ARG A 45 8.38 6.78 -3.12
C ARG A 45 7.86 7.40 -4.42
N ASP A 46 6.59 7.76 -4.38
CA ASP A 46 5.93 8.45 -5.49
C ASP A 46 5.20 9.73 -5.03
N ALA A 47 4.59 10.45 -5.99
CA ALA A 47 3.86 11.67 -5.71
C ALA A 47 2.66 11.46 -4.76
N TYR A 48 2.11 10.25 -4.71
CA TYR A 48 0.96 9.93 -3.85
C TYR A 48 1.34 9.73 -2.37
N ASP A 49 2.61 9.42 -2.08
CA ASP A 49 3.12 9.39 -0.70
C ASP A 49 3.13 10.80 -0.06
N GLY A 50 3.14 11.87 -0.90
CA GLY A 50 3.05 13.26 -0.46
C GLY A 50 1.62 13.77 -0.24
N LEU A 51 0.59 12.97 -0.53
CA LEU A 51 -0.83 13.34 -0.40
C LEU A 51 -1.44 12.93 0.96
N ASP A 52 -0.62 12.72 1.95
CA ASP A 52 -1.01 12.28 3.30
C ASP A 52 -1.87 11.01 3.32
N PRO A 53 -1.45 9.92 2.64
CA PRO A 53 -2.20 8.70 2.60
C PRO A 53 -2.29 8.02 3.97
N LEU A 54 -3.31 7.18 4.16
CA LEU A 54 -3.34 6.24 5.27
C LEU A 54 -2.52 5.00 4.88
N TYR A 55 -1.53 4.65 5.70
CA TYR A 55 -0.82 3.39 5.62
C TYR A 55 -1.38 2.39 6.63
N VAL A 56 -1.68 1.19 6.18
CA VAL A 56 -1.90 0.02 7.04
C VAL A 56 -0.63 -0.79 7.00
N ILE A 57 0.03 -0.94 8.15
CA ILE A 57 1.37 -1.54 8.24
C ILE A 57 1.34 -2.69 9.24
N TRP A 58 1.80 -3.86 8.82
CA TRP A 58 2.16 -4.94 9.71
C TRP A 58 3.60 -4.74 10.19
N GLU A 59 3.73 -4.35 11.45
CA GLU A 59 5.02 -4.21 12.13
C GLU A 59 5.48 -5.57 12.65
N ALA A 60 6.70 -5.94 12.29
CA ALA A 60 7.37 -7.13 12.79
C ALA A 60 7.79 -6.96 14.28
N PRO A 61 8.12 -8.06 15.00
CA PRO A 61 8.48 -7.99 16.40
C PRO A 61 9.71 -7.11 16.72
N ASP A 62 10.59 -6.93 15.75
CA ASP A 62 11.80 -6.09 15.86
C ASP A 62 11.55 -4.62 15.52
N GLY A 63 10.29 -4.22 15.26
CA GLY A 63 9.92 -2.87 14.89
C GLY A 63 10.15 -2.51 13.42
N SER A 64 10.55 -3.46 12.59
CA SER A 64 10.68 -3.27 11.15
C SER A 64 9.37 -3.52 10.40
N HIS A 65 9.35 -3.13 9.13
CA HIS A 65 8.24 -3.41 8.22
C HIS A 65 8.13 -4.91 7.91
N GLY A 66 6.96 -5.49 8.13
CA GLY A 66 6.62 -6.85 7.74
C GLY A 66 5.65 -6.92 6.57
N GLY A 67 4.95 -5.81 6.30
CA GLY A 67 4.07 -5.64 5.16
C GLY A 67 3.25 -4.35 5.27
N SER A 68 2.77 -3.82 4.14
CA SER A 68 1.97 -2.58 4.12
C SER A 68 1.03 -2.49 2.93
N MET A 69 0.03 -1.62 3.09
CA MET A 69 -0.85 -1.10 2.04
C MET A 69 -0.97 0.41 2.21
N ARG A 70 -1.18 1.12 1.11
CA ARG A 70 -1.44 2.56 1.09
C ARG A 70 -2.85 2.83 0.59
N PHE A 71 -3.57 3.72 1.28
CA PHE A 71 -4.94 4.10 0.97
C PHE A 71 -5.07 5.60 0.74
N LEU A 72 -5.83 5.97 -0.29
CA LEU A 72 -6.19 7.35 -0.62
C LEU A 72 -7.68 7.45 -0.97
N PRO A 73 -8.40 8.50 -0.53
CA PRO A 73 -9.78 8.71 -0.95
C PRO A 73 -9.84 9.07 -2.44
N THR A 74 -10.79 8.48 -3.18
CA THR A 74 -10.94 8.75 -4.62
C THR A 74 -11.52 10.14 -4.93
N THR A 75 -11.94 10.89 -3.92
CA THR A 75 -12.31 12.32 -4.04
C THR A 75 -11.09 13.22 -4.28
N GLY A 76 -9.86 12.70 -4.05
CA GLY A 76 -8.60 13.35 -4.37
C GLY A 76 -7.91 12.68 -5.58
N ARG A 77 -6.60 12.96 -5.71
CA ARG A 77 -5.76 12.32 -6.72
C ARG A 77 -5.51 10.85 -6.37
N THR A 78 -5.62 9.99 -7.37
CA THR A 78 -5.37 8.55 -7.26
C THR A 78 -4.65 8.01 -8.48
N MET A 79 -3.89 6.93 -8.32
CA MET A 79 -3.18 6.28 -9.43
C MET A 79 -4.15 5.73 -10.48
N VAL A 80 -5.28 5.17 -10.06
CA VAL A 80 -6.28 4.62 -10.99
C VAL A 80 -6.80 5.69 -11.93
N ASN A 81 -7.06 6.90 -11.44
CA ASN A 81 -7.54 8.01 -12.27
C ASN A 81 -6.43 8.67 -13.10
N ASP A 82 -5.22 8.79 -12.55
CA ASP A 82 -4.13 9.53 -13.19
C ASP A 82 -3.39 8.68 -14.25
N HIS A 83 -3.27 7.36 -14.03
CA HIS A 83 -2.43 6.49 -14.88
C HIS A 83 -3.18 5.32 -15.52
N PHE A 84 -4.30 4.89 -14.93
CA PHE A 84 -5.00 3.67 -15.33
C PHE A 84 -6.45 3.90 -15.80
N ALA A 85 -6.81 5.13 -16.17
CA ALA A 85 -8.14 5.47 -16.66
C ALA A 85 -8.59 4.63 -17.87
N HIS A 86 -7.63 4.13 -18.69
CA HIS A 86 -7.93 3.22 -19.79
C HIS A 86 -8.56 1.90 -19.36
N LEU A 87 -8.28 1.43 -18.12
CA LEU A 87 -8.90 0.20 -17.57
C LEU A 87 -10.37 0.39 -17.19
N THR A 88 -10.78 1.65 -16.96
CA THR A 88 -12.16 2.02 -16.65
C THR A 88 -12.93 2.58 -17.86
N GLY A 89 -12.39 2.42 -19.08
CA GLY A 89 -12.95 3.02 -20.28
C GLY A 89 -12.96 4.54 -20.28
N GLY A 90 -12.03 5.17 -19.55
CA GLY A 90 -11.95 6.62 -19.35
C GLY A 90 -12.88 7.16 -18.28
N VAL A 91 -13.67 6.32 -17.61
CA VAL A 91 -14.55 6.76 -16.52
C VAL A 91 -13.73 7.04 -15.27
N ARG A 92 -13.86 8.26 -14.74
CA ARG A 92 -13.23 8.65 -13.49
C ARG A 92 -13.94 8.02 -12.30
N ILE A 93 -13.18 7.35 -11.44
CA ILE A 93 -13.69 6.82 -10.16
C ILE A 93 -13.56 7.91 -9.11
N GLU A 94 -14.68 8.48 -8.67
CA GLU A 94 -14.69 9.54 -7.67
C GLU A 94 -15.91 9.38 -6.75
N SER A 95 -15.67 9.05 -5.48
CA SER A 95 -16.73 8.87 -4.48
C SER A 95 -16.15 8.98 -3.08
N PRO A 96 -16.84 9.61 -2.11
CA PRO A 96 -16.44 9.59 -0.70
C PRO A 96 -16.51 8.19 -0.08
N LEU A 97 -17.22 7.25 -0.72
CA LEU A 97 -17.39 5.87 -0.26
C LEU A 97 -16.41 4.88 -0.91
N ILE A 98 -15.50 5.38 -1.76
CA ILE A 98 -14.51 4.55 -2.45
C ILE A 98 -13.12 5.09 -2.17
N TRP A 99 -12.25 4.25 -1.62
CA TRP A 99 -10.83 4.57 -1.49
C TRP A 99 -9.99 3.71 -2.41
N GLU A 100 -8.89 4.26 -2.90
CA GLU A 100 -7.89 3.51 -3.64
C GLU A 100 -6.93 2.79 -2.68
N CYS A 101 -6.70 1.49 -2.93
CA CYS A 101 -5.69 0.69 -2.25
C CYS A 101 -4.52 0.43 -3.21
N THR A 102 -3.32 0.85 -2.83
CA THR A 102 -2.10 0.65 -3.62
C THR A 102 -0.95 0.15 -2.76
N ARG A 103 0.17 -0.18 -3.42
CA ARG A 103 1.42 -0.54 -2.74
C ARG A 103 1.25 -1.68 -1.73
N PHE A 104 0.42 -2.69 -2.07
CA PHE A 104 0.43 -3.94 -1.30
C PHE A 104 1.82 -4.55 -1.38
N CYS A 105 2.51 -4.58 -0.24
CA CYS A 105 3.89 -5.04 -0.13
C CYS A 105 4.04 -5.89 1.13
N VAL A 106 4.42 -7.15 0.97
CA VAL A 106 4.90 -7.97 2.08
C VAL A 106 6.43 -7.87 2.06
N SER A 107 7.05 -7.72 3.23
CA SER A 107 8.50 -7.61 3.33
C SER A 107 9.21 -8.77 2.63
N PRO A 108 10.19 -8.52 1.76
CA PRO A 108 10.99 -9.57 1.12
C PRO A 108 11.74 -10.47 2.13
N ARG A 109 11.95 -9.97 3.35
CA ARG A 109 12.57 -10.73 4.46
C ARG A 109 11.61 -11.68 5.16
N ALA A 110 10.29 -11.50 4.95
CA ALA A 110 9.30 -12.40 5.54
C ALA A 110 9.14 -13.65 4.66
N GLU A 111 9.37 -14.81 5.23
CA GLU A 111 9.28 -16.09 4.54
C GLU A 111 8.17 -16.97 5.10
N GLY A 112 7.68 -17.89 4.28
CA GLY A 112 6.76 -18.94 4.69
C GLY A 112 5.56 -18.42 5.50
N ARG A 113 5.41 -18.94 6.72
CA ARG A 113 4.30 -18.59 7.62
C ARG A 113 4.26 -17.12 8.02
N ALA A 114 5.43 -16.46 8.12
CA ALA A 114 5.49 -15.04 8.50
C ALA A 114 4.94 -14.16 7.38
N ALA A 115 5.28 -14.45 6.11
CA ALA A 115 4.74 -13.74 4.95
C ALA A 115 3.21 -13.91 4.84
N HIS A 116 2.71 -15.13 4.98
CA HIS A 116 1.26 -15.39 4.97
C HIS A 116 0.53 -14.66 6.10
N LYS A 117 1.12 -14.63 7.31
CA LYS A 117 0.55 -13.90 8.46
C LYS A 117 0.50 -12.40 8.19
N ALA A 118 1.56 -11.82 7.62
CA ALA A 118 1.60 -10.41 7.26
C ALA A 118 0.52 -10.08 6.21
N ALA A 119 0.45 -10.86 5.13
CA ALA A 119 -0.55 -10.67 4.08
C ALA A 119 -1.99 -10.78 4.64
N ALA A 120 -2.29 -11.81 5.43
CA ALA A 120 -3.61 -11.97 6.05
C ALA A 120 -3.96 -10.81 7.00
N ALA A 121 -2.98 -10.35 7.79
CA ALA A 121 -3.17 -9.20 8.68
C ALA A 121 -3.47 -7.92 7.90
N LEU A 122 -2.82 -7.68 6.75
CA LEU A 122 -3.08 -6.54 5.91
C LEU A 122 -4.50 -6.56 5.31
N VAL A 123 -4.96 -7.73 4.85
CA VAL A 123 -6.33 -7.89 4.33
C VAL A 123 -7.37 -7.61 5.42
N LEU A 124 -7.16 -8.14 6.65
CA LEU A 124 -8.01 -7.84 7.80
C LEU A 124 -7.97 -6.34 8.15
N GLY A 125 -6.79 -5.73 8.12
CA GLY A 125 -6.62 -4.30 8.36
C GLY A 125 -7.33 -3.43 7.32
N ALA A 126 -7.33 -3.83 6.05
CA ALA A 126 -8.12 -3.17 5.01
C ALA A 126 -9.63 -3.26 5.31
N GLY A 127 -10.12 -4.43 5.71
CA GLY A 127 -11.51 -4.60 6.16
C GLY A 127 -11.87 -3.70 7.34
N GLU A 128 -10.96 -3.53 8.30
CA GLU A 128 -11.15 -2.61 9.43
C GLU A 128 -11.20 -1.14 8.99
N VAL A 129 -10.34 -0.72 8.05
CA VAL A 129 -10.39 0.63 7.45
C VAL A 129 -11.75 0.85 6.78
N MET A 130 -12.21 -0.13 5.98
CA MET A 130 -13.51 -0.07 5.31
C MET A 130 -14.64 0.14 6.31
N ALA A 131 -14.69 -0.67 7.35
CA ALA A 131 -15.75 -0.63 8.38
C ALA A 131 -15.73 0.70 9.15
N ARG A 132 -14.54 1.17 9.57
CA ARG A 132 -14.40 2.39 10.38
C ARG A 132 -14.64 3.67 9.60
N ALA A 133 -14.26 3.70 8.32
CA ALA A 133 -14.46 4.85 7.44
C ALA A 133 -15.81 4.83 6.70
N GLY A 134 -16.64 3.80 6.90
CA GLY A 134 -17.94 3.65 6.25
C GLY A 134 -17.84 3.50 4.73
N LEU A 135 -16.76 2.86 4.24
CA LEU A 135 -16.52 2.71 2.80
C LEU A 135 -17.35 1.57 2.23
N ALA A 136 -17.85 1.78 1.01
CA ALA A 136 -18.55 0.75 0.24
C ALA A 136 -17.57 -0.15 -0.54
N HIS A 137 -16.48 0.43 -1.06
CA HIS A 137 -15.53 -0.29 -1.91
C HIS A 137 -14.09 0.20 -1.72
N PHE A 138 -13.15 -0.70 -2.00
CA PHE A 138 -11.80 -0.33 -2.42
C PHE A 138 -11.65 -0.53 -3.93
N VAL A 139 -10.91 0.36 -4.58
CA VAL A 139 -10.42 0.19 -5.94
C VAL A 139 -8.91 0.03 -5.90
N GLY A 140 -8.38 -0.84 -6.74
CA GLY A 140 -6.93 -1.03 -6.87
C GLY A 140 -6.59 -1.59 -8.25
N VAL A 141 -5.39 -1.27 -8.72
CA VAL A 141 -4.81 -1.86 -9.92
C VAL A 141 -3.69 -2.79 -9.48
N PHE A 142 -3.70 -4.00 -9.98
CA PHE A 142 -2.71 -5.01 -9.64
C PHE A 142 -2.28 -5.82 -10.87
N ASP A 143 -1.07 -6.35 -10.81
CA ASP A 143 -0.55 -7.29 -11.82
C ASP A 143 -1.37 -8.58 -11.80
N SER A 144 -1.62 -9.18 -12.95
CA SER A 144 -2.38 -10.43 -13.08
C SER A 144 -1.86 -11.58 -12.19
N ARG A 145 -0.57 -11.57 -11.83
CA ARG A 145 0.01 -12.50 -10.87
C ARG A 145 -0.59 -12.41 -9.46
N MET A 146 -1.15 -11.24 -9.11
CA MET A 146 -1.79 -10.99 -7.81
C MET A 146 -3.26 -11.38 -7.77
N GLU A 147 -3.86 -11.77 -8.88
CA GLU A 147 -5.29 -12.12 -8.96
C GLU A 147 -5.70 -13.17 -7.93
N ARG A 148 -4.82 -14.16 -7.68
CA ARG A 148 -5.08 -15.23 -6.70
C ARG A 148 -5.12 -14.75 -5.23
N VAL A 149 -4.57 -13.57 -4.94
CA VAL A 149 -4.58 -12.99 -3.59
C VAL A 149 -5.90 -12.30 -3.30
N TYR A 150 -6.59 -11.83 -4.38
CA TYR A 150 -7.81 -11.04 -4.26
C TYR A 150 -9.09 -11.81 -4.61
N ARG A 151 -8.97 -13.06 -5.03
CA ARG A 151 -10.08 -14.03 -5.22
C ARG A 151 -10.20 -14.95 -4.01
#